data_96a5d2c41f96edc0be273b6b17b5777b
#
_entry.id   96a5d2c41f96edc0be273b6b17b5777b
#
_cell.length_a   1.000
_cell.length_b   1.000
_cell.length_c   1.000
_cell.angle_alpha   90.00
_cell.angle_beta   90.00
_cell.angle_gamma   90.00
#
_symmetry.space_group_name_H-M   'P 1'
#
loop_
_entity.id
_entity.type
_entity.pdbx_description
1 polymer ?
#
loop_
_entity_poly.entity_id
_entity_poly.type
_entity_poly.pdbx_seq_one_letter_code
_entity_poly.pdbx_strand_id
1 'polypeptide(L)'
;VPAVAKSWQISEDGKTYIFHLRENARWSNGDPVTAQDFVWSWWRALQPALGNQYAYMLFPIVNAEAYARGDIRDFAKVGVKAQDDHTLKVELNHSTPYFLQLLDHYSTYPVHRDTIEAFGAPDERGTRWTRPGNYVGNGPFVLDTWRLNDIIQVRRNPHYWDAANVRLSGIDFHPIENVSTEERMFRAGQLHITGTIPIDKIAEYRRKKPDRLLVHPYLGTYYYRFNVRKAPLDDQRVRQALNLALDREAIVRHVTKGGEVPAYTFTPPDTMGY
;
A
#
# COMPACT_ATOMS: atom_id res chain seq x y z
N VAL A 1 -9.07 -0.12 -10.88
CA VAL A 1 -9.95 1.03 -11.21
C VAL A 1 -9.08 2.14 -11.77
N PRO A 2 -9.45 2.80 -12.89
CA PRO A 2 -8.74 3.97 -13.41
C PRO A 2 -8.66 5.09 -12.35
N ALA A 3 -7.45 5.61 -12.14
CA ALA A 3 -7.19 6.72 -11.22
C ALA A 3 -6.55 7.89 -11.99
N VAL A 4 -5.30 8.25 -11.71
CA VAL A 4 -4.56 9.25 -12.51
C VAL A 4 -4.39 8.80 -13.97
N ALA A 5 -4.15 7.51 -14.21
CA ALA A 5 -4.30 6.94 -15.56
C ALA A 5 -5.80 6.73 -15.85
N LYS A 6 -6.31 7.36 -16.93
CA LYS A 6 -7.68 7.19 -17.38
C LYS A 6 -7.88 5.85 -18.13
N SER A 7 -6.84 5.34 -18.77
CA SER A 7 -6.81 4.09 -19.51
C SER A 7 -5.38 3.57 -19.69
N TRP A 8 -5.27 2.34 -20.13
CA TRP A 8 -3.97 1.74 -20.51
C TRP A 8 -4.17 0.74 -21.64
N GLN A 9 -3.08 0.47 -22.35
CA GLN A 9 -2.96 -0.55 -23.37
C GLN A 9 -1.89 -1.55 -22.95
N ILE A 10 -2.09 -2.81 -23.29
CA ILE A 10 -1.14 -3.90 -23.01
C ILE A 10 -0.81 -4.55 -24.34
N SER A 11 0.48 -4.76 -24.62
CA SER A 11 0.92 -5.48 -25.83
C SER A 11 0.47 -6.94 -25.82
N GLU A 12 0.39 -7.58 -26.98
CA GLU A 12 -0.03 -8.97 -27.12
C GLU A 12 0.83 -9.95 -26.31
N ASP A 13 2.13 -9.65 -26.16
CA ASP A 13 3.07 -10.45 -25.37
C ASP A 13 2.98 -10.16 -23.86
N GLY A 14 2.11 -9.23 -23.44
CA GLY A 14 1.92 -8.85 -22.04
C GLY A 14 3.10 -8.15 -21.37
N LYS A 15 4.07 -7.63 -22.14
CA LYS A 15 5.30 -7.03 -21.61
C LYS A 15 5.34 -5.51 -21.68
N THR A 16 4.54 -4.88 -22.53
CA THR A 16 4.52 -3.42 -22.65
C THR A 16 3.18 -2.88 -22.19
N TYR A 17 3.23 -1.90 -21.30
CA TYR A 17 2.08 -1.15 -20.83
C TYR A 17 2.23 0.31 -21.25
N ILE A 18 1.18 0.88 -21.84
CA ILE A 18 1.11 2.31 -22.19
C ILE A 18 -0.05 2.88 -21.40
N PHE A 19 0.25 3.74 -20.41
CA PHE A 19 -0.74 4.40 -19.58
C PHE A 19 -1.04 5.79 -20.13
N HIS A 20 -2.32 6.11 -20.30
CA HIS A 20 -2.80 7.44 -20.68
C HIS A 20 -3.28 8.18 -19.45
N LEU A 21 -2.55 9.20 -19.04
CA LEU A 21 -2.84 9.99 -17.86
C LEU A 21 -3.94 11.02 -18.13
N ARG A 22 -4.59 11.48 -17.06
CA ARG A 22 -5.60 12.54 -17.13
C ARG A 22 -4.94 13.90 -17.25
N GLU A 23 -5.36 14.70 -18.21
CA GLU A 23 -4.87 16.06 -18.42
C GLU A 23 -5.26 17.03 -17.29
N ASN A 24 -6.36 16.74 -16.59
CA ASN A 24 -6.83 17.51 -15.45
C ASN A 24 -6.27 17.04 -14.10
N ALA A 25 -5.37 16.03 -14.05
CA ALA A 25 -4.75 15.62 -12.82
C ALA A 25 -3.79 16.71 -12.30
N ARG A 26 -3.94 17.06 -11.02
CA ARG A 26 -3.14 18.09 -10.36
C ARG A 26 -2.62 17.62 -9.02
N TRP A 27 -1.47 18.11 -8.66
CA TRP A 27 -0.98 18.09 -7.29
C TRP A 27 -1.79 19.03 -6.40
N SER A 28 -1.72 18.86 -5.10
CA SER A 28 -2.49 19.68 -4.14
C SER A 28 -2.09 21.16 -4.12
N ASN A 29 -0.92 21.50 -4.65
CA ASN A 29 -0.46 22.87 -4.86
C ASN A 29 -0.91 23.47 -6.22
N GLY A 30 -1.59 22.67 -7.06
CA GLY A 30 -2.11 23.08 -8.37
C GLY A 30 -1.21 22.72 -9.56
N ASP A 31 0.01 22.26 -9.35
CA ASP A 31 0.90 21.83 -10.42
C ASP A 31 0.31 20.65 -11.21
N PRO A 32 0.57 20.52 -12.52
CA PRO A 32 0.11 19.38 -13.29
C PRO A 32 0.79 18.09 -12.84
N VAL A 33 0.05 16.97 -12.84
CA VAL A 33 0.63 15.64 -12.70
C VAL A 33 0.95 15.09 -14.07
N THR A 34 2.22 14.76 -14.30
CA THR A 34 2.74 14.31 -15.60
C THR A 34 3.31 12.90 -15.54
N ALA A 35 3.55 12.31 -16.71
CA ALA A 35 4.24 11.03 -16.81
C ALA A 35 5.68 11.10 -16.27
N GLN A 36 6.31 12.28 -16.32
CA GLN A 36 7.65 12.50 -15.78
C GLN A 36 7.68 12.39 -14.26
N ASP A 37 6.59 12.72 -13.54
CA ASP A 37 6.49 12.53 -12.10
C ASP A 37 6.59 11.05 -11.72
N PHE A 38 5.98 10.16 -12.50
CA PHE A 38 6.11 8.70 -12.30
C PHE A 38 7.52 8.21 -12.57
N VAL A 39 8.14 8.64 -13.67
CA VAL A 39 9.51 8.28 -14.03
C VAL A 39 10.46 8.69 -12.92
N TRP A 40 10.37 9.94 -12.44
CA TRP A 40 11.21 10.45 -11.36
C TRP A 40 10.94 9.74 -10.02
N SER A 41 9.68 9.49 -9.70
CA SER A 41 9.31 8.81 -8.45
C SER A 41 9.82 7.37 -8.39
N TRP A 42 9.74 6.65 -9.50
CA TRP A 42 10.24 5.28 -9.58
C TRP A 42 11.77 5.24 -9.63
N TRP A 43 12.40 6.23 -10.31
CA TRP A 43 13.85 6.44 -10.18
C TRP A 43 14.25 6.60 -8.71
N ARG A 44 13.57 7.47 -7.98
CA ARG A 44 13.82 7.72 -6.56
C ARG A 44 13.57 6.46 -5.72
N ALA A 45 12.45 5.77 -5.93
CA ALA A 45 12.08 4.56 -5.20
C ALA A 45 13.10 3.41 -5.38
N LEU A 46 13.79 3.38 -6.52
CA LEU A 46 14.80 2.38 -6.87
C LEU A 46 16.24 2.81 -6.47
N GLN A 47 16.45 4.02 -5.91
CA GLN A 47 17.78 4.45 -5.46
C GLN A 47 18.29 3.54 -4.35
N PRO A 48 19.48 2.92 -4.50
CA PRO A 48 20.07 2.09 -3.45
C PRO A 48 20.22 2.83 -2.11
N ALA A 49 20.63 4.11 -2.15
CA ALA A 49 20.84 4.94 -0.97
C ALA A 49 19.53 5.22 -0.20
N LEU A 50 18.40 5.35 -0.89
CA LEU A 50 17.09 5.48 -0.24
C LEU A 50 16.73 4.23 0.56
N GLY A 51 17.18 3.04 0.13
CA GLY A 51 16.94 1.76 0.79
C GLY A 51 15.45 1.48 0.99
N ASN A 52 14.67 1.68 -0.05
CA ASN A 52 13.23 1.41 -0.05
C ASN A 52 12.99 -0.10 0.10
N GLN A 53 12.35 -0.50 1.21
CA GLN A 53 12.05 -1.92 1.49
C GLN A 53 11.07 -2.54 0.49
N TYR A 54 10.30 -1.73 -0.23
CA TYR A 54 9.33 -2.15 -1.23
C TYR A 54 9.78 -1.92 -2.68
N ALA A 55 11.07 -1.65 -2.91
CA ALA A 55 11.62 -1.49 -4.27
C ALA A 55 11.29 -2.70 -5.17
N TYR A 56 11.19 -3.89 -4.58
CA TYR A 56 10.88 -5.13 -5.30
C TYR A 56 9.51 -5.13 -6.00
N MET A 57 8.58 -4.26 -5.61
CA MET A 57 7.30 -4.08 -6.32
C MET A 57 7.50 -3.59 -7.76
N LEU A 58 8.62 -2.91 -8.03
CA LEU A 58 8.99 -2.41 -9.35
C LEU A 58 9.94 -3.35 -10.12
N PHE A 59 10.41 -4.46 -9.53
CA PHE A 59 11.36 -5.39 -10.16
C PHE A 59 10.86 -6.11 -11.41
N PRO A 60 9.54 -6.29 -11.65
CA PRO A 60 9.07 -6.76 -12.96
C PRO A 60 9.47 -5.85 -14.12
N ILE A 61 9.73 -4.55 -13.89
CA ILE A 61 10.15 -3.59 -14.91
C ILE A 61 11.58 -3.91 -15.36
N VAL A 62 11.82 -3.84 -16.66
CA VAL A 62 13.15 -4.08 -17.27
C VAL A 62 14.23 -3.30 -16.53
N ASN A 63 15.29 -4.01 -16.11
CA ASN A 63 16.45 -3.48 -15.40
C ASN A 63 16.19 -2.79 -14.05
N ALA A 64 14.97 -2.78 -13.51
CA ALA A 64 14.67 -2.12 -12.24
C ALA A 64 15.40 -2.78 -11.05
N GLU A 65 15.45 -4.11 -11.01
CA GLU A 65 16.18 -4.83 -9.96
C GLU A 65 17.69 -4.59 -10.04
N ALA A 66 18.26 -4.67 -11.24
CA ALA A 66 19.70 -4.43 -11.46
C ALA A 66 20.08 -2.97 -11.07
N TYR A 67 19.20 -2.01 -11.36
CA TYR A 67 19.39 -0.63 -10.94
C TYR A 67 19.33 -0.50 -9.40
N ALA A 68 18.33 -1.09 -8.75
CA ALA A 68 18.17 -1.03 -7.30
C ALA A 68 19.32 -1.73 -6.54
N ARG A 69 19.98 -2.73 -7.14
CA ARG A 69 21.17 -3.40 -6.60
C ARG A 69 22.48 -2.64 -6.88
N GLY A 70 22.44 -1.62 -7.75
CA GLY A 70 23.63 -0.86 -8.17
C GLY A 70 24.44 -1.50 -9.30
N ASP A 71 23.97 -2.59 -9.91
CA ASP A 71 24.61 -3.26 -11.04
C ASP A 71 24.53 -2.39 -12.32
N ILE A 72 23.48 -1.60 -12.44
CA ILE A 72 23.26 -0.61 -13.49
C ILE A 72 23.17 0.77 -12.83
N ARG A 73 23.91 1.76 -13.33
CA ARG A 73 23.91 3.14 -12.82
C ARG A 73 23.08 4.10 -13.69
N ASP A 74 22.84 3.75 -14.92
CA ASP A 74 22.09 4.57 -15.87
C ASP A 74 20.60 4.20 -15.82
N PHE A 75 19.78 5.07 -15.22
CA PHE A 75 18.34 4.86 -15.12
C PHE A 75 17.63 4.89 -16.49
N ALA A 76 18.21 5.50 -17.51
CA ALA A 76 17.64 5.48 -18.87
C ALA A 76 17.50 4.06 -19.45
N LYS A 77 18.21 3.08 -18.87
CA LYS A 77 18.11 1.65 -19.22
C LYS A 77 16.95 0.93 -18.50
N VAL A 78 16.33 1.56 -17.52
CA VAL A 78 15.14 1.00 -16.85
C VAL A 78 13.93 1.18 -17.75
N GLY A 79 13.10 0.16 -17.83
CA GLY A 79 11.96 0.07 -18.74
C GLY A 79 10.78 0.99 -18.38
N VAL A 80 11.03 2.24 -17.96
CA VAL A 80 10.00 3.24 -17.69
C VAL A 80 10.36 4.56 -18.38
N LYS A 81 9.42 5.09 -19.18
CA LYS A 81 9.66 6.33 -19.96
C LYS A 81 8.38 7.14 -20.08
N ALA A 82 8.47 8.44 -19.89
CA ALA A 82 7.47 9.39 -20.36
C ALA A 82 7.66 9.59 -21.86
N GLN A 83 6.65 9.29 -22.67
CA GLN A 83 6.65 9.55 -24.11
C GLN A 83 6.26 11.00 -24.40
N ASP A 84 5.36 11.52 -23.58
CA ASP A 84 4.92 12.91 -23.47
C ASP A 84 4.40 13.16 -22.05
N ASP A 85 3.83 14.32 -21.77
CA ASP A 85 3.36 14.69 -20.43
C ASP A 85 2.25 13.77 -19.90
N HIS A 86 1.51 13.10 -20.78
CA HIS A 86 0.35 12.29 -20.40
C HIS A 86 0.43 10.83 -20.83
N THR A 87 1.58 10.42 -21.38
CA THR A 87 1.78 9.04 -21.84
C THR A 87 3.01 8.42 -21.17
N LEU A 88 2.75 7.46 -20.27
CA LEU A 88 3.79 6.68 -19.59
C LEU A 88 3.89 5.29 -20.21
N LYS A 89 5.07 4.96 -20.73
CA LYS A 89 5.40 3.62 -21.22
C LYS A 89 6.18 2.84 -20.18
N VAL A 90 5.77 1.59 -19.95
CA VAL A 90 6.45 0.65 -19.04
C VAL A 90 6.72 -0.65 -19.76
N GLU A 91 7.95 -1.14 -19.69
CA GLU A 91 8.41 -2.41 -20.30
C GLU A 91 8.80 -3.39 -19.19
N LEU A 92 8.27 -4.61 -19.25
CA LEU A 92 8.50 -5.67 -18.26
C LEU A 92 9.48 -6.71 -18.78
N ASN A 93 10.26 -7.31 -17.89
CA ASN A 93 11.19 -8.41 -18.20
C ASN A 93 10.46 -9.61 -18.82
N HIS A 94 9.26 -9.90 -18.33
CA HIS A 94 8.39 -10.98 -18.80
C HIS A 94 6.93 -10.60 -18.55
N SER A 95 6.02 -11.29 -19.21
CA SER A 95 4.58 -11.10 -18.96
C SER A 95 4.27 -11.29 -17.47
N THR A 96 3.65 -10.25 -16.85
CA THR A 96 3.31 -10.21 -15.44
C THR A 96 1.82 -9.86 -15.32
N PRO A 97 0.91 -10.85 -15.36
CA PRO A 97 -0.55 -10.60 -15.39
C PRO A 97 -1.06 -9.78 -14.19
N TYR A 98 -0.36 -9.83 -13.07
CA TYR A 98 -0.71 -9.09 -11.84
C TYR A 98 0.01 -7.73 -11.72
N PHE A 99 0.66 -7.23 -12.78
CA PHE A 99 1.42 -5.98 -12.71
C PHE A 99 0.55 -4.79 -12.30
N LEU A 100 -0.69 -4.70 -12.78
CA LEU A 100 -1.61 -3.63 -12.38
C LEU A 100 -1.96 -3.67 -10.88
N GLN A 101 -2.04 -4.87 -10.29
CA GLN A 101 -2.25 -5.01 -8.84
C GLN A 101 -1.02 -4.54 -8.03
N LEU A 102 0.20 -4.73 -8.53
CA LEU A 102 1.40 -4.20 -7.89
C LEU A 102 1.38 -2.66 -7.85
N LEU A 103 0.81 -2.01 -8.85
CA LEU A 103 0.69 -0.54 -8.91
C LEU A 103 -0.34 0.04 -7.93
N ASP A 104 -1.16 -0.80 -7.28
CA ASP A 104 -2.05 -0.37 -6.19
C ASP A 104 -1.30 -0.19 -4.86
N HIS A 105 -0.07 -0.66 -4.77
CA HIS A 105 0.75 -0.49 -3.58
C HIS A 105 1.32 0.93 -3.51
N TYR A 106 1.20 1.58 -2.35
CA TYR A 106 1.59 2.98 -2.14
C TYR A 106 3.04 3.32 -2.49
N SER A 107 3.97 2.34 -2.49
CA SER A 107 5.37 2.55 -2.87
C SER A 107 5.56 2.86 -4.38
N THR A 108 4.52 2.63 -5.19
CA THR A 108 4.54 2.92 -6.62
C THR A 108 3.87 4.24 -6.97
N TYR A 109 3.26 4.92 -5.97
CA TYR A 109 2.60 6.21 -6.20
C TYR A 109 3.62 7.31 -6.48
N PRO A 110 3.27 8.27 -7.35
CA PRO A 110 4.14 9.39 -7.63
C PRO A 110 4.23 10.32 -6.41
N VAL A 111 5.39 10.93 -6.24
CA VAL A 111 5.68 11.95 -5.22
C VAL A 111 6.14 13.24 -5.89
N HIS A 112 5.81 14.38 -5.30
CA HIS A 112 6.09 15.67 -5.89
C HIS A 112 7.57 16.02 -5.76
N ARG A 113 8.27 16.06 -6.90
CA ARG A 113 9.72 16.26 -7.00
C ARG A 113 10.18 17.53 -6.30
N ASP A 114 9.64 18.67 -6.69
CA ASP A 114 10.10 19.97 -6.23
C ASP A 114 9.93 20.12 -4.72
N THR A 115 8.86 19.54 -4.15
CA THR A 115 8.69 19.51 -2.69
C THR A 115 9.78 18.69 -2.01
N ILE A 116 10.18 17.56 -2.56
CA ILE A 116 11.24 16.74 -1.96
C ILE A 116 12.58 17.47 -2.03
N GLU A 117 12.94 17.98 -3.21
CA GLU A 117 14.21 18.65 -3.46
C GLU A 117 14.35 19.99 -2.69
N ALA A 118 13.22 20.63 -2.34
CA ALA A 118 13.23 21.80 -1.47
C ALA A 118 13.65 21.51 -0.01
N PHE A 119 13.58 20.25 0.44
CA PHE A 119 13.88 19.86 1.82
C PHE A 119 15.08 18.91 1.97
N GLY A 120 15.76 18.56 0.89
CA GLY A 120 16.94 17.70 0.93
C GLY A 120 17.21 16.96 -0.38
N ALA A 121 18.21 16.10 -0.38
CA ALA A 121 18.50 15.26 -1.54
C ALA A 121 17.35 14.25 -1.80
N PRO A 122 17.14 13.85 -3.08
CA PRO A 122 16.06 12.90 -3.42
C PRO A 122 16.09 11.57 -2.66
N ASP A 123 17.27 11.10 -2.30
CA ASP A 123 17.51 9.85 -1.56
C ASP A 123 17.70 10.05 -0.06
N GLU A 124 17.64 11.28 0.43
CA GLU A 124 17.73 11.61 1.84
C GLU A 124 16.44 11.20 2.58
N ARG A 125 16.63 10.54 3.75
CA ARG A 125 15.53 10.11 4.62
C ARG A 125 15.27 11.09 5.74
N GLY A 126 14.01 11.12 6.21
CA GLY A 126 13.63 11.88 7.40
C GLY A 126 13.55 13.38 7.19
N THR A 127 13.63 13.85 5.96
CA THR A 127 13.47 15.25 5.61
C THR A 127 12.04 15.76 5.89
N ARG A 128 11.86 17.07 5.92
CA ARG A 128 10.59 17.68 6.36
C ARG A 128 9.49 17.76 5.27
N TRP A 129 9.73 17.25 4.07
CA TRP A 129 8.75 17.31 2.98
C TRP A 129 7.41 16.62 3.30
N THR A 130 7.42 15.64 4.23
CA THR A 130 6.20 14.91 4.66
C THR A 130 5.41 15.60 5.77
N ARG A 131 5.87 16.76 6.26
CA ARG A 131 5.22 17.44 7.37
C ARG A 131 4.01 18.27 6.92
N PRO A 132 3.03 18.51 7.82
CA PRO A 132 1.95 19.46 7.54
C PRO A 132 2.49 20.80 7.04
N GLY A 133 1.82 21.36 6.02
CA GLY A 133 2.24 22.58 5.35
C GLY A 133 3.31 22.41 4.27
N ASN A 134 4.06 21.30 4.26
CA ASN A 134 5.06 20.98 3.25
C ASN A 134 4.59 19.91 2.26
N TYR A 135 3.81 18.93 2.77
CA TYR A 135 3.41 17.77 1.97
C TYR A 135 2.52 18.17 0.79
N VAL A 136 2.93 17.79 -0.41
CA VAL A 136 2.17 17.92 -1.65
C VAL A 136 1.86 16.53 -2.18
N GLY A 137 0.58 16.23 -2.34
CA GLY A 137 0.08 14.96 -2.84
C GLY A 137 -0.97 15.16 -3.94
N ASN A 138 -1.27 14.11 -4.70
CA ASN A 138 -2.26 14.14 -5.78
C ASN A 138 -3.53 13.34 -5.46
N GLY A 139 -3.73 13.00 -4.18
CA GLY A 139 -4.90 12.26 -3.70
C GLY A 139 -6.10 13.17 -3.39
N PRO A 140 -7.25 12.55 -2.99
CA PRO A 140 -8.49 13.27 -2.69
C PRO A 140 -8.43 14.13 -1.43
N PHE A 141 -7.42 13.95 -0.59
CA PHE A 141 -7.22 14.70 0.64
C PHE A 141 -5.78 15.19 0.76
N VAL A 142 -5.59 16.32 1.46
CA VAL A 142 -4.29 16.90 1.81
C VAL A 142 -4.08 16.84 3.31
N LEU A 143 -2.82 16.67 3.72
CA LEU A 143 -2.43 16.65 5.12
C LEU A 143 -2.53 18.08 5.70
N ASP A 144 -3.37 18.23 6.73
CA ASP A 144 -3.59 19.49 7.44
C ASP A 144 -2.82 19.54 8.77
N THR A 145 -3.01 18.52 9.59
CA THR A 145 -2.41 18.44 10.92
C THR A 145 -1.82 17.05 11.16
N TRP A 146 -0.67 16.97 11.81
CA TRP A 146 -0.12 15.72 12.34
C TRP A 146 0.54 15.98 13.70
N ARG A 147 -0.18 15.64 14.74
CA ARG A 147 0.31 15.62 16.12
C ARG A 147 0.52 14.17 16.56
N LEU A 148 1.75 13.84 16.93
CA LEU A 148 2.12 12.49 17.35
C LEU A 148 1.26 12.04 18.54
N ASN A 149 0.76 10.79 18.48
CA ASN A 149 -0.06 10.16 19.50
C ASN A 149 -1.37 10.90 19.85
N ASP A 150 -1.78 11.86 19.02
CA ASP A 150 -2.99 12.64 19.26
C ASP A 150 -3.93 12.56 18.05
N ILE A 151 -3.57 13.18 16.92
CA ILE A 151 -4.44 13.25 15.77
C ILE A 151 -3.67 13.46 14.46
N ILE A 152 -4.16 12.82 13.37
CA ILE A 152 -3.81 13.17 12.01
C ILE A 152 -5.09 13.66 11.32
N GLN A 153 -5.05 14.87 10.79
CA GLN A 153 -6.18 15.47 10.10
C GLN A 153 -5.86 15.68 8.63
N VAL A 154 -6.78 15.29 7.79
CA VAL A 154 -6.70 15.59 6.34
C VAL A 154 -7.94 16.34 5.91
N ARG A 155 -7.81 17.23 4.93
CA ARG A 155 -8.89 18.03 4.36
C ARG A 155 -9.03 17.72 2.87
N ARG A 156 -10.23 17.87 2.34
CA ARG A 156 -10.50 17.64 0.92
C ARG A 156 -9.56 18.47 0.05
N ASN A 157 -8.95 17.82 -0.95
CA ASN A 157 -8.10 18.45 -1.94
C ASN A 157 -8.96 19.05 -3.07
N PRO A 158 -9.03 20.38 -3.23
CA PRO A 158 -9.81 20.98 -4.30
C PRO A 158 -9.21 20.74 -5.70
N HIS A 159 -7.93 20.39 -5.77
CA HIS A 159 -7.22 20.14 -7.03
C HIS A 159 -7.24 18.66 -7.44
N TYR A 160 -7.86 17.78 -6.63
CA TYR A 160 -7.99 16.38 -7.01
C TYR A 160 -8.81 16.23 -8.31
N TRP A 161 -8.33 15.38 -9.23
CA TRP A 161 -8.96 15.24 -10.55
C TRP A 161 -10.46 14.89 -10.50
N ASP A 162 -10.91 14.24 -9.42
CA ASP A 162 -12.30 13.82 -9.18
C ASP A 162 -12.89 14.50 -7.93
N ALA A 163 -12.49 15.73 -7.65
CA ALA A 163 -12.90 16.47 -6.44
C ALA A 163 -14.43 16.62 -6.32
N ALA A 164 -15.14 16.68 -7.46
CA ALA A 164 -16.60 16.78 -7.49
C ALA A 164 -17.30 15.57 -6.83
N ASN A 165 -16.70 14.39 -6.86
CA ASN A 165 -17.23 13.17 -6.27
C ASN A 165 -16.75 12.91 -4.83
N VAL A 166 -15.83 13.71 -4.30
CA VAL A 166 -15.36 13.61 -2.92
C VAL A 166 -16.37 14.26 -1.98
N ARG A 167 -17.14 13.44 -1.27
CA ARG A 167 -18.24 13.90 -0.40
C ARG A 167 -17.77 14.41 0.96
N LEU A 168 -16.70 13.82 1.51
CA LEU A 168 -16.18 14.22 2.82
C LEU A 168 -15.38 15.52 2.73
N SER A 169 -15.58 16.42 3.67
CA SER A 169 -14.77 17.63 3.81
C SER A 169 -13.38 17.37 4.39
N GLY A 170 -13.23 16.29 5.14
CA GLY A 170 -11.98 15.86 5.77
C GLY A 170 -12.15 14.55 6.53
N ILE A 171 -11.05 14.03 7.05
CA ILE A 171 -10.99 12.82 7.88
C ILE A 171 -10.04 13.12 9.04
N ASP A 172 -10.48 12.78 10.24
CA ASP A 172 -9.69 12.86 11.47
C ASP A 172 -9.32 11.45 11.92
N PHE A 173 -8.05 11.11 11.92
CA PHE A 173 -7.52 9.83 12.37
C PHE A 173 -7.04 9.97 13.82
N HIS A 174 -7.58 9.13 14.71
CA HIS A 174 -7.18 9.06 16.11
C HIS A 174 -6.31 7.81 16.34
N PRO A 175 -5.01 7.95 16.64
CA PRO A 175 -4.10 6.83 16.86
C PRO A 175 -4.36 6.22 18.26
N ILE A 176 -5.34 5.35 18.37
CA ILE A 176 -5.74 4.69 19.62
C ILE A 176 -5.19 3.26 19.61
N GLU A 177 -4.22 2.97 20.48
CA GLU A 177 -3.60 1.64 20.55
C GLU A 177 -4.48 0.60 21.25
N ASN A 178 -5.29 1.04 22.24
CA ASN A 178 -6.13 0.12 23.01
C ASN A 178 -7.48 -0.11 22.33
N VAL A 179 -7.69 -1.32 21.81
CA VAL A 179 -8.89 -1.72 21.06
C VAL A 179 -10.18 -1.56 21.87
N SER A 180 -10.14 -1.82 23.20
CA SER A 180 -11.31 -1.64 24.06
C SER A 180 -11.63 -0.16 24.28
N THR A 181 -10.64 0.70 24.28
CA THR A 181 -10.84 2.16 24.35
C THR A 181 -11.44 2.67 23.04
N GLU A 182 -10.91 2.22 21.90
CA GLU A 182 -11.45 2.56 20.58
C GLU A 182 -12.92 2.16 20.45
N GLU A 183 -13.27 0.94 20.86
CA GLU A 183 -14.66 0.45 20.84
C GLU A 183 -15.57 1.30 21.75
N ARG A 184 -15.12 1.70 22.94
CA ARG A 184 -15.90 2.59 23.82
C ARG A 184 -16.14 3.95 23.19
N MET A 185 -15.13 4.54 22.54
CA MET A 185 -15.27 5.82 21.83
C MET A 185 -16.24 5.71 20.67
N PHE A 186 -16.21 4.61 19.91
CA PHE A 186 -17.19 4.32 18.87
C PHE A 186 -18.61 4.26 19.44
N ARG A 187 -18.83 3.53 20.53
CA ARG A 187 -20.16 3.46 21.19
C ARG A 187 -20.63 4.81 21.72
N ALA A 188 -19.71 5.66 22.15
CA ALA A 188 -19.99 7.01 22.61
C ALA A 188 -20.25 8.00 21.45
N GLY A 189 -20.14 7.58 20.19
CA GLY A 189 -20.33 8.44 19.02
C GLY A 189 -19.17 9.37 18.73
N GLN A 190 -18.00 9.13 19.32
CA GLN A 190 -16.79 9.92 19.12
C GLN A 190 -16.01 9.46 17.87
N LEU A 191 -16.23 8.22 17.43
CA LEU A 191 -15.64 7.65 16.21
C LEU A 191 -16.75 7.15 15.28
N HIS A 192 -16.56 7.32 13.99
CA HIS A 192 -17.47 6.79 12.97
C HIS A 192 -17.08 5.36 12.56
N ILE A 193 -15.79 5.04 12.58
CA ILE A 193 -15.21 3.76 12.18
C ILE A 193 -14.10 3.42 13.18
N THR A 194 -13.95 2.13 13.50
CA THR A 194 -12.81 1.60 14.26
C THR A 194 -11.91 0.77 13.33
N GLY A 195 -10.62 0.70 13.63
CA GLY A 195 -9.67 -0.14 12.87
C GLY A 195 -9.89 -1.62 13.12
N THR A 196 -10.37 -1.98 14.33
CA THR A 196 -10.66 -3.36 14.71
C THR A 196 -11.72 -3.38 15.81
N ILE A 197 -12.12 -4.58 16.25
CA ILE A 197 -13.08 -4.80 17.32
C ILE A 197 -12.49 -5.76 18.36
N PRO A 198 -12.73 -5.57 19.69
CA PRO A 198 -12.34 -6.56 20.69
C PRO A 198 -12.95 -7.93 20.37
N ILE A 199 -12.15 -8.98 20.43
CA ILE A 199 -12.56 -10.36 20.07
C ILE A 199 -13.78 -10.82 20.86
N ASP A 200 -13.83 -10.47 22.15
CA ASP A 200 -14.95 -10.80 23.04
C ASP A 200 -16.27 -10.08 22.66
N LYS A 201 -16.20 -9.01 21.87
CA LYS A 201 -17.36 -8.24 21.41
C LYS A 201 -17.92 -8.71 20.06
N ILE A 202 -17.15 -9.45 19.27
CA ILE A 202 -17.58 -9.87 17.91
C ILE A 202 -18.93 -10.57 17.93
N ALA A 203 -19.12 -11.55 18.83
CA ALA A 203 -20.37 -12.30 18.92
C ALA A 203 -21.55 -11.41 19.34
N GLU A 204 -21.32 -10.43 20.22
CA GLU A 204 -22.34 -9.48 20.65
C GLU A 204 -22.76 -8.56 19.50
N TYR A 205 -21.82 -7.97 18.78
CA TYR A 205 -22.12 -7.12 17.62
C TYR A 205 -22.82 -7.91 16.50
N ARG A 206 -22.36 -9.13 16.19
CA ARG A 206 -23.00 -9.99 15.18
C ARG A 206 -24.47 -10.28 15.54
N ARG A 207 -24.80 -10.43 16.80
CA ARG A 207 -26.17 -10.72 17.26
C ARG A 207 -27.03 -9.48 17.40
N LYS A 208 -26.51 -8.39 18.01
CA LYS A 208 -27.31 -7.23 18.42
C LYS A 208 -27.24 -6.05 17.45
N LYS A 209 -26.14 -5.92 16.69
CA LYS A 209 -25.85 -4.78 15.82
C LYS A 209 -25.12 -5.23 14.55
N PRO A 210 -25.68 -6.15 13.76
CA PRO A 210 -25.01 -6.70 12.59
C PRO A 210 -24.69 -5.65 11.53
N ASP A 211 -25.46 -4.57 11.45
CA ASP A 211 -25.26 -3.40 10.59
C ASP A 211 -24.02 -2.57 10.97
N ARG A 212 -23.49 -2.77 12.17
CA ARG A 212 -22.29 -2.08 12.66
C ARG A 212 -21.02 -2.93 12.60
N LEU A 213 -21.13 -4.20 12.22
CA LEU A 213 -20.01 -5.12 12.09
C LEU A 213 -19.75 -5.42 10.62
N LEU A 214 -18.66 -4.87 10.10
CA LEU A 214 -18.22 -5.15 8.74
C LEU A 214 -17.17 -6.27 8.78
N VAL A 215 -17.42 -7.35 8.06
CA VAL A 215 -16.50 -8.49 7.92
C VAL A 215 -16.21 -8.65 6.43
N HIS A 216 -14.95 -8.49 6.06
CA HIS A 216 -14.51 -8.60 4.68
C HIS A 216 -13.41 -9.66 4.55
N PRO A 217 -13.34 -10.38 3.42
CA PRO A 217 -12.20 -11.22 3.11
C PRO A 217 -10.90 -10.42 3.14
N TYR A 218 -9.86 -10.99 3.73
CA TYR A 218 -8.53 -10.41 3.79
C TYR A 218 -7.52 -11.39 3.20
N LEU A 219 -6.76 -10.94 2.21
CA LEU A 219 -5.72 -11.75 1.59
C LEU A 219 -4.48 -11.76 2.48
N GLY A 220 -4.46 -12.64 3.44
CA GLY A 220 -3.36 -12.74 4.39
C GLY A 220 -3.37 -14.06 5.15
N THR A 221 -2.18 -14.55 5.47
CA THR A 221 -1.99 -15.77 6.27
C THR A 221 -1.13 -15.44 7.48
N TYR A 222 -1.65 -15.74 8.67
CA TYR A 222 -0.87 -15.68 9.90
C TYR A 222 -0.03 -16.95 10.05
N TYR A 223 1.28 -16.81 10.24
CA TYR A 223 2.21 -17.93 10.33
C TYR A 223 3.38 -17.66 11.25
N TYR A 224 3.98 -18.73 11.78
CA TYR A 224 5.24 -18.67 12.49
C TYR A 224 6.40 -18.95 11.55
N ARG A 225 7.48 -18.18 11.71
CA ARG A 225 8.76 -18.42 11.01
C ARG A 225 9.74 -19.13 11.93
N PHE A 226 10.34 -20.20 11.43
CA PHE A 226 11.40 -20.91 12.14
C PHE A 226 12.78 -20.49 11.63
N ASN A 227 13.73 -20.26 12.56
CA ASN A 227 15.11 -20.08 12.17
C ASN A 227 15.74 -21.47 11.92
N VAL A 228 15.73 -21.89 10.67
CA VAL A 228 16.21 -23.21 10.22
C VAL A 228 17.74 -23.40 10.33
N ARG A 229 18.47 -22.39 10.78
CA ARG A 229 19.93 -22.46 11.02
C ARG A 229 20.27 -22.70 12.49
N LYS A 230 19.27 -22.86 13.37
CA LYS A 230 19.45 -23.09 14.81
C LYS A 230 18.80 -24.40 15.25
N ALA A 231 19.56 -25.22 15.97
CA ALA A 231 19.03 -26.41 16.63
C ALA A 231 17.96 -26.00 17.68
N PRO A 232 16.90 -26.80 17.87
CA PRO A 232 16.58 -28.04 17.15
C PRO A 232 15.77 -27.77 15.85
N LEU A 233 15.59 -26.50 15.44
CA LEU A 233 14.75 -26.11 14.32
C LEU A 233 15.43 -26.31 12.95
N ASP A 234 16.68 -26.65 12.91
CA ASP A 234 17.43 -27.11 11.73
C ASP A 234 16.97 -28.51 11.27
N ASP A 235 16.46 -29.36 12.18
CA ASP A 235 15.86 -30.64 11.84
C ASP A 235 14.42 -30.45 11.27
N GLN A 236 14.21 -30.94 10.05
CA GLN A 236 12.90 -30.88 9.39
C GLN A 236 11.81 -31.60 10.18
N ARG A 237 12.14 -32.72 10.85
CA ARG A 237 11.16 -33.52 11.61
C ARG A 237 10.61 -32.72 12.79
N VAL A 238 11.48 -31.94 13.46
CA VAL A 238 11.04 -31.03 14.54
C VAL A 238 10.06 -29.97 14.03
N ARG A 239 10.35 -29.35 12.89
CA ARG A 239 9.43 -28.36 12.29
C ARG A 239 8.09 -28.99 11.89
N GLN A 240 8.11 -30.21 11.34
CA GLN A 240 6.90 -30.96 11.01
C GLN A 240 6.10 -31.31 12.26
N ALA A 241 6.75 -31.78 13.31
CA ALA A 241 6.09 -32.10 14.59
C ALA A 241 5.40 -30.85 15.18
N LEU A 242 6.07 -29.69 15.21
CA LEU A 242 5.48 -28.44 15.66
C LEU A 242 4.28 -28.03 14.80
N ASN A 243 4.37 -28.21 13.48
CA ASN A 243 3.28 -27.89 12.57
C ASN A 243 2.06 -28.80 12.77
N LEU A 244 2.27 -30.06 13.03
CA LEU A 244 1.21 -31.05 13.31
C LEU A 244 0.58 -30.89 14.70
N ALA A 245 1.31 -30.36 15.66
CA ALA A 245 0.85 -30.13 17.03
C ALA A 245 -0.17 -28.98 17.16
N LEU A 246 -0.30 -28.15 16.12
CA LEU A 246 -1.22 -27.00 16.14
C LEU A 246 -2.62 -27.40 15.70
N ASP A 247 -3.58 -27.29 16.61
CA ASP A 247 -5.01 -27.41 16.31
C ASP A 247 -5.52 -26.07 15.76
N ARG A 248 -5.45 -25.92 14.44
CA ARG A 248 -5.85 -24.69 13.74
C ARG A 248 -7.35 -24.44 13.83
N GLU A 249 -8.15 -25.51 13.83
CA GLU A 249 -9.62 -25.44 13.97
C GLU A 249 -9.99 -24.86 15.34
N ALA A 250 -9.35 -25.34 16.40
CA ALA A 250 -9.56 -24.83 17.76
C ALA A 250 -9.14 -23.36 17.88
N ILE A 251 -8.02 -22.96 17.24
CA ILE A 251 -7.56 -21.55 17.22
C ILE A 251 -8.61 -20.67 16.58
N VAL A 252 -9.07 -21.01 15.38
CA VAL A 252 -10.08 -20.20 14.66
C VAL A 252 -11.39 -20.15 15.42
N ARG A 253 -11.85 -21.27 15.97
CA ARG A 253 -13.12 -21.37 16.67
C ARG A 253 -13.14 -20.69 18.04
N HIS A 254 -12.05 -20.79 18.79
CA HIS A 254 -12.03 -20.38 20.20
C HIS A 254 -11.17 -19.16 20.50
N VAL A 255 -10.17 -18.86 19.68
CA VAL A 255 -9.23 -17.75 19.89
C VAL A 255 -9.56 -16.55 19.01
N THR A 256 -9.52 -16.69 17.70
CA THR A 256 -9.67 -15.54 16.79
C THR A 256 -11.14 -15.14 16.57
N LYS A 257 -12.04 -16.08 16.33
CA LYS A 257 -13.51 -15.91 16.30
C LYS A 257 -14.05 -14.90 15.27
N GLY A 258 -13.19 -14.34 14.43
CA GLY A 258 -13.53 -13.30 13.45
C GLY A 258 -14.22 -13.85 12.19
N GLY A 259 -14.02 -15.13 11.89
CA GLY A 259 -14.48 -15.80 10.67
C GLY A 259 -13.30 -16.22 9.79
N GLU A 260 -12.10 -16.25 10.36
CA GLU A 260 -10.90 -16.75 9.71
C GLU A 260 -11.04 -18.23 9.34
N VAL A 261 -10.30 -18.65 8.32
CA VAL A 261 -10.24 -20.03 7.86
C VAL A 261 -8.93 -20.67 8.34
N PRO A 262 -8.94 -21.92 8.83
CA PRO A 262 -7.72 -22.62 9.19
C PRO A 262 -6.76 -22.72 8.00
N ALA A 263 -5.52 -22.23 8.16
CA ALA A 263 -4.54 -22.20 7.08
C ALA A 263 -3.68 -23.46 7.06
N TYR A 264 -3.78 -24.25 5.97
CA TYR A 264 -2.92 -25.41 5.71
C TYR A 264 -1.89 -25.13 4.62
N THR A 265 -2.00 -24.00 3.94
CA THR A 265 -1.07 -23.49 2.93
C THR A 265 -0.69 -22.06 3.22
N PHE A 266 0.45 -21.60 2.67
CA PHE A 266 0.89 -20.20 2.82
C PHE A 266 0.00 -19.27 2.00
N THR A 267 -0.36 -19.65 0.79
CA THR A 267 -1.30 -18.89 -0.03
C THR A 267 -2.73 -19.22 0.41
N PRO A 268 -3.55 -18.22 0.74
CA PRO A 268 -4.96 -18.46 1.07
C PRO A 268 -5.73 -19.13 -0.08
N PRO A 269 -6.73 -19.97 0.22
CA PRO A 269 -7.63 -20.50 -0.81
C PRO A 269 -8.36 -19.34 -1.52
N ASP A 270 -8.85 -19.62 -2.73
CA ASP A 270 -9.54 -18.66 -3.60
C ASP A 270 -8.69 -17.45 -4.04
N THR A 271 -7.37 -17.49 -3.85
CA THR A 271 -6.47 -16.55 -4.48
C THR A 271 -6.40 -16.85 -5.97
N MET A 272 -6.53 -15.81 -6.81
CA MET A 272 -6.55 -15.95 -8.27
C MET A 272 -5.36 -16.78 -8.78
N GLY A 273 -5.64 -17.88 -9.45
CA GLY A 273 -4.64 -18.82 -9.98
C GLY A 273 -4.15 -19.88 -8.98
N TYR A 274 -4.80 -19.98 -7.81
CA TYR A 274 -4.45 -20.97 -6.78
C TYR A 274 -5.68 -21.76 -6.32
#